data_d738f3a9f3a511cfaa5594f79ee24bfe
#
_entry.id   d738f3a9f3a511cfaa5594f79ee24bfe
#
_cell.length_a   1.000
_cell.length_b   1.000
_cell.length_c   1.000
_cell.angle_alpha   90.00
_cell.angle_beta   90.00
_cell.angle_gamma   90.00
#
_symmetry.space_group_name_H-M   'P 1'
#
loop_
_entity.id
_entity.type
_entity.pdbx_description
1 polymer ?
#
loop_
_entity_poly.entity_id
_entity_poly.type
_entity_poly.pdbx_seq_one_letter_code
_entity_poly.pdbx_strand_id
1 'polypeptide(L)'
;MTQQLEALHRTPLNRERVLLAAVSLADALGFESLSMRRLAEELGVVPMAIYKHVANKDELLDGMVASLIGEIDPPAPDQDWKSAVRLRVLSARQALQRHPWARQAIESRTNKTPAVLAYMDSFTGMFLAGGFSVDLTHHVMHAIGGRMWGFTQELFDAPAGPTAPSPAEISPEARASMFEQMAARYPNIAAIATSMNHDDGSVVGHGCDDQFEFEFALDLLLDGFERLHEQGWSSARAKPGRT
;
A
#
# COMPACT_ATOMS: atom_id res chain seq x y z
N MET A 1 -8.07 -21.38 -10.65
CA MET A 1 -9.15 -20.49 -10.19
C MET A 1 -10.52 -21.17 -10.12
N THR A 2 -10.97 -21.90 -11.14
CA THR A 2 -12.32 -22.53 -11.17
C THR A 2 -12.56 -23.59 -10.10
N GLN A 3 -11.58 -24.44 -9.77
CA GLN A 3 -11.73 -25.51 -8.77
C GLN A 3 -11.81 -25.00 -7.31
N GLN A 4 -11.18 -23.88 -7.00
CA GLN A 4 -11.29 -23.25 -5.66
C GLN A 4 -12.67 -22.62 -5.45
N LEU A 5 -13.26 -22.02 -6.48
CA LEU A 5 -14.60 -21.46 -6.43
C LEU A 5 -15.68 -22.55 -6.30
N GLU A 6 -15.51 -23.70 -6.96
CA GLU A 6 -16.44 -24.84 -6.83
C GLU A 6 -16.40 -25.50 -5.44
N ALA A 7 -15.22 -25.54 -4.81
CA ALA A 7 -15.08 -26.04 -3.44
C ALA A 7 -15.75 -25.12 -2.41
N LEU A 8 -15.72 -23.81 -2.63
CA LEU A 8 -16.39 -22.82 -1.79
C LEU A 8 -17.93 -22.98 -1.80
N HIS A 9 -18.52 -23.42 -2.91
CA HIS A 9 -19.97 -23.60 -3.03
C HIS A 9 -20.52 -24.81 -2.23
N ARG A 10 -19.68 -25.78 -1.89
CA ARG A 10 -20.08 -27.00 -1.15
C ARG A 10 -19.95 -26.89 0.37
N THR A 11 -19.29 -25.86 0.88
CA THR A 11 -19.09 -25.68 2.32
C THR A 11 -20.24 -24.88 2.92
N PRO A 12 -20.75 -25.20 4.13
CA PRO A 12 -21.75 -24.39 4.80
C PRO A 12 -21.31 -22.93 4.91
N LEU A 13 -22.26 -21.98 4.76
CA LEU A 13 -21.96 -20.57 4.93
C LEU A 13 -21.49 -20.32 6.37
N ASN A 14 -20.33 -19.69 6.50
CA ASN A 14 -19.75 -19.26 7.76
C ASN A 14 -19.13 -17.87 7.57
N ARG A 15 -18.65 -17.26 8.66
CA ARG A 15 -18.08 -15.91 8.65
C ARG A 15 -16.85 -15.82 7.74
N GLU A 16 -15.97 -16.80 7.81
CA GLU A 16 -14.74 -16.84 7.00
C GLU A 16 -15.06 -16.87 5.49
N ARG A 17 -15.99 -17.72 5.07
CA ARG A 17 -16.45 -17.79 3.68
C ARG A 17 -17.07 -16.49 3.19
N VAL A 18 -17.83 -15.79 4.06
CA VAL A 18 -18.40 -14.48 3.75
C VAL A 18 -17.30 -13.45 3.54
N LEU A 19 -16.28 -13.43 4.41
CA LEU A 19 -15.15 -12.50 4.31
C LEU A 19 -14.28 -12.78 3.07
N LEU A 20 -13.95 -14.04 2.80
CA LEU A 20 -13.17 -14.43 1.61
C LEU A 20 -13.89 -14.03 0.32
N ALA A 21 -15.19 -14.26 0.23
CA ALA A 21 -15.98 -13.85 -0.92
C ALA A 21 -16.03 -12.32 -1.08
N ALA A 22 -16.12 -11.58 0.02
CA ALA A 22 -16.11 -10.11 0.00
C ALA A 22 -14.75 -9.56 -0.45
N VAL A 23 -13.65 -10.12 0.03
CA VAL A 23 -12.28 -9.79 -0.42
C VAL A 23 -12.15 -10.07 -1.91
N SER A 24 -12.48 -11.28 -2.37
CA SER A 24 -12.39 -11.65 -3.79
C SER A 24 -13.25 -10.75 -4.68
N LEU A 25 -14.45 -10.38 -4.23
CA LEU A 25 -15.33 -9.48 -4.96
C LEU A 25 -14.75 -8.06 -5.06
N ALA A 26 -14.15 -7.56 -3.98
CA ALA A 26 -13.50 -6.25 -3.96
C ALA A 26 -12.23 -6.22 -4.80
N ASP A 27 -11.45 -7.31 -4.82
CA ASP A 27 -10.27 -7.46 -5.68
C ASP A 27 -10.65 -7.45 -7.17
N ALA A 28 -11.74 -8.13 -7.52
CA ALA A 28 -12.16 -8.26 -8.91
C ALA A 28 -12.87 -7.02 -9.46
N LEU A 29 -13.66 -6.32 -8.65
CA LEU A 29 -14.61 -5.30 -9.10
C LEU A 29 -14.43 -3.93 -8.44
N GLY A 30 -13.49 -3.81 -7.50
CA GLY A 30 -13.23 -2.60 -6.72
C GLY A 30 -14.17 -2.42 -5.53
N PHE A 31 -13.74 -1.54 -4.62
CA PHE A 31 -14.41 -1.25 -3.34
C PHE A 31 -15.85 -0.76 -3.50
N GLU A 32 -16.10 0.12 -4.47
CA GLU A 32 -17.42 0.73 -4.71
C GLU A 32 -18.47 -0.30 -5.13
N SER A 33 -18.03 -1.42 -5.71
CA SER A 33 -18.91 -2.51 -6.14
C SER A 33 -19.38 -3.39 -5.00
N LEU A 34 -18.77 -3.29 -3.82
CA LEU A 34 -19.06 -4.13 -2.68
C LEU A 34 -20.38 -3.73 -2.01
N SER A 35 -21.38 -4.60 -2.10
CA SER A 35 -22.66 -4.48 -1.39
C SER A 35 -23.13 -5.83 -0.85
N MET A 36 -23.94 -5.80 0.23
CA MET A 36 -24.48 -7.02 0.84
C MET A 36 -25.31 -7.84 -0.15
N ARG A 37 -26.02 -7.16 -1.06
CA ARG A 37 -26.80 -7.82 -2.11
C ARG A 37 -25.89 -8.54 -3.11
N ARG A 38 -24.87 -7.87 -3.62
CA ARG A 38 -23.94 -8.45 -4.60
C ARG A 38 -23.13 -9.60 -4.00
N LEU A 39 -22.74 -9.46 -2.73
CA LEU A 39 -22.08 -10.54 -2.00
C LEU A 39 -22.99 -11.76 -1.83
N ALA A 40 -24.31 -11.55 -1.61
CA ALA A 40 -25.28 -12.64 -1.55
C ALA A 40 -25.44 -13.34 -2.90
N GLU A 41 -25.49 -12.58 -3.99
CA GLU A 41 -25.53 -13.09 -5.36
C GLU A 41 -24.29 -13.95 -5.65
N GLU A 42 -23.08 -13.47 -5.30
CA GLU A 42 -21.82 -14.20 -5.45
C GLU A 42 -21.78 -15.51 -4.66
N LEU A 43 -22.30 -15.49 -3.44
CA LEU A 43 -22.34 -16.68 -2.57
C LEU A 43 -23.48 -17.64 -2.88
N GLY A 44 -24.41 -17.27 -3.78
CA GLY A 44 -25.59 -18.06 -4.11
C GLY A 44 -26.60 -18.20 -2.95
N VAL A 45 -26.70 -17.16 -2.10
CA VAL A 45 -27.59 -17.16 -0.92
C VAL A 45 -28.50 -15.94 -0.92
N VAL A 46 -29.52 -15.96 -0.07
CA VAL A 46 -30.33 -14.76 0.20
C VAL A 46 -29.56 -13.78 1.11
N PRO A 47 -29.73 -12.45 0.95
CA PRO A 47 -28.98 -11.46 1.75
C PRO A 47 -29.11 -11.68 3.27
N MET A 48 -30.27 -12.11 3.75
CA MET A 48 -30.50 -12.40 5.17
C MET A 48 -29.61 -13.53 5.73
N ALA A 49 -29.09 -14.41 4.88
CA ALA A 49 -28.16 -15.45 5.32
C ALA A 49 -26.81 -14.86 5.71
N ILE A 50 -26.34 -13.80 5.02
CA ILE A 50 -25.08 -13.12 5.32
C ILE A 50 -25.16 -12.42 6.68
N TYR A 51 -26.29 -11.78 7.00
CA TYR A 51 -26.48 -11.07 8.26
C TYR A 51 -26.43 -11.96 9.51
N LYS A 52 -26.48 -13.28 9.35
CA LYS A 52 -26.21 -14.24 10.44
C LYS A 52 -24.72 -14.34 10.78
N HIS A 53 -23.83 -13.87 9.91
CA HIS A 53 -22.38 -14.00 10.03
C HIS A 53 -21.66 -12.65 10.18
N VAL A 54 -22.26 -11.58 9.64
CA VAL A 54 -21.80 -10.19 9.80
C VAL A 54 -23.03 -9.30 9.98
N ALA A 55 -23.09 -8.52 11.05
CA ALA A 55 -24.29 -7.77 11.42
C ALA A 55 -24.63 -6.63 10.44
N ASN A 56 -23.61 -6.08 9.77
CA ASN A 56 -23.76 -4.96 8.84
C ASN A 56 -22.54 -4.84 7.92
N LYS A 57 -22.57 -3.86 7.00
CA LYS A 57 -21.46 -3.58 6.08
C LYS A 57 -20.18 -3.17 6.84
N ASP A 58 -20.33 -2.47 7.95
CA ASP A 58 -19.19 -2.02 8.76
C ASP A 58 -18.43 -3.20 9.36
N GLU A 59 -19.12 -4.16 9.94
CA GLU A 59 -18.51 -5.39 10.45
C GLU A 59 -17.88 -6.23 9.33
N LEU A 60 -18.51 -6.24 8.15
CA LEU A 60 -17.92 -6.87 6.97
C LEU A 60 -16.57 -6.23 6.62
N LEU A 61 -16.51 -4.91 6.52
CA LEU A 61 -15.29 -4.16 6.22
C LEU A 61 -14.21 -4.34 7.30
N ASP A 62 -14.61 -4.33 8.57
CA ASP A 62 -13.70 -4.62 9.69
C ASP A 62 -13.09 -6.03 9.57
N GLY A 63 -13.91 -7.00 9.18
CA GLY A 63 -13.46 -8.37 8.94
C GLY A 63 -12.51 -8.48 7.73
N MET A 64 -12.79 -7.76 6.64
CA MET A 64 -11.92 -7.72 5.46
C MET A 64 -10.56 -7.10 5.80
N VAL A 65 -10.54 -5.98 6.54
CA VAL A 65 -9.30 -5.35 7.01
C VAL A 65 -8.52 -6.29 7.94
N ALA A 66 -9.21 -7.01 8.82
CA ALA A 66 -8.57 -8.01 9.68
C ALA A 66 -7.96 -9.17 8.87
N SER A 67 -8.63 -9.63 7.81
CA SER A 67 -8.10 -10.65 6.90
C SER A 67 -6.83 -10.17 6.20
N LEU A 68 -6.83 -8.95 5.66
CA LEU A 68 -5.65 -8.34 5.05
C LEU A 68 -4.47 -8.23 6.04
N ILE A 69 -4.73 -7.80 7.28
CA ILE A 69 -3.69 -7.74 8.33
C ILE A 69 -3.12 -9.13 8.61
N GLY A 70 -3.97 -10.17 8.56
CA GLY A 70 -3.56 -11.56 8.71
C GLY A 70 -2.63 -12.08 7.61
N GLU A 71 -2.57 -11.39 6.45
CA GLU A 71 -1.64 -11.72 5.36
C GLU A 71 -0.26 -11.08 5.53
N ILE A 72 -0.12 -10.13 6.46
CA ILE A 72 1.16 -9.49 6.73
C ILE A 72 1.98 -10.40 7.64
N ASP A 73 3.18 -10.75 7.19
CA ASP A 73 4.07 -11.60 7.97
C ASP A 73 4.29 -11.06 9.39
N PRO A 74 4.32 -11.91 10.41
CA PRO A 74 4.65 -11.51 11.77
C PRO A 74 6.08 -10.95 11.84
N PRO A 75 6.44 -10.20 12.90
CA PRO A 75 7.83 -9.80 13.12
C PRO A 75 8.75 -11.03 13.10
N ALA A 76 9.82 -10.97 12.32
CA ALA A 76 10.79 -12.06 12.25
C ALA A 76 11.51 -12.18 13.62
N PRO A 77 11.54 -13.36 14.24
CA PRO A 77 12.32 -13.57 15.45
C PRO A 77 13.82 -13.46 15.13
N ASP A 78 14.61 -13.06 16.11
CA ASP A 78 16.08 -13.00 16.03
C ASP A 78 16.67 -12.03 14.99
N GLN A 79 15.87 -11.13 14.46
CA GLN A 79 16.32 -10.03 13.60
C GLN A 79 16.56 -8.76 14.43
N ASP A 80 17.53 -7.94 14.00
CA ASP A 80 17.65 -6.59 14.50
C ASP A 80 16.40 -5.77 14.12
N TRP A 81 16.15 -4.68 14.86
CA TRP A 81 14.95 -3.87 14.69
C TRP A 81 14.79 -3.36 13.24
N LYS A 82 15.90 -2.98 12.60
CA LYS A 82 15.89 -2.38 11.26
C LYS A 82 15.48 -3.39 10.20
N SER A 83 16.09 -4.57 10.24
CA SER A 83 15.75 -5.70 9.38
C SER A 83 14.30 -6.18 9.61
N ALA A 84 13.88 -6.30 10.87
CA ALA A 84 12.53 -6.72 11.22
C ALA A 84 11.46 -5.73 10.71
N VAL A 85 11.68 -4.42 10.91
CA VAL A 85 10.80 -3.36 10.42
C VAL A 85 10.76 -3.35 8.89
N ARG A 86 11.92 -3.46 8.22
CA ARG A 86 12.00 -3.50 6.75
C ARG A 86 11.17 -4.63 6.18
N LEU A 87 11.37 -5.86 6.66
CA LEU A 87 10.62 -7.03 6.21
C LEU A 87 9.10 -6.85 6.42
N ARG A 88 8.71 -6.35 7.58
CA ARG A 88 7.29 -6.14 7.91
C ARG A 88 6.64 -5.08 7.02
N VAL A 89 7.35 -4.00 6.71
CA VAL A 89 6.86 -2.95 5.80
C VAL A 89 6.71 -3.50 4.39
N LEU A 90 7.66 -4.29 3.90
CA LEU A 90 7.59 -4.90 2.57
C LEU A 90 6.45 -5.92 2.48
N SER A 91 6.26 -6.75 3.50
CA SER A 91 5.12 -7.68 3.58
C SER A 91 3.78 -6.94 3.59
N ALA A 92 3.67 -5.84 4.36
CA ALA A 92 2.47 -5.01 4.37
C ALA A 92 2.21 -4.36 3.00
N ARG A 93 3.26 -3.86 2.32
CA ARG A 93 3.14 -3.33 0.96
C ARG A 93 2.61 -4.38 -0.01
N GLN A 94 3.15 -5.61 0.02
CA GLN A 94 2.69 -6.69 -0.84
C GLN A 94 1.21 -7.02 -0.60
N ALA A 95 0.76 -7.04 0.65
CA ALA A 95 -0.65 -7.23 0.98
C ALA A 95 -1.53 -6.11 0.39
N LEU A 96 -1.10 -4.84 0.52
CA LEU A 96 -1.81 -3.69 -0.04
C LEU A 96 -1.85 -3.69 -1.58
N GLN A 97 -0.79 -4.18 -2.23
CA GLN A 97 -0.75 -4.31 -3.70
C GLN A 97 -1.69 -5.41 -4.21
N ARG A 98 -1.81 -6.52 -3.46
CA ARG A 98 -2.80 -7.56 -3.78
C ARG A 98 -4.24 -7.07 -3.60
N HIS A 99 -4.48 -6.14 -2.70
CA HIS A 99 -5.79 -5.65 -2.29
C HIS A 99 -5.92 -4.12 -2.45
N PRO A 100 -6.05 -3.60 -3.70
CA PRO A 100 -6.11 -2.14 -3.95
C PRO A 100 -7.25 -1.42 -3.23
N TRP A 101 -8.33 -2.14 -2.88
CA TRP A 101 -9.47 -1.64 -2.11
C TRP A 101 -9.13 -1.32 -0.64
N ALA A 102 -8.03 -1.89 -0.12
CA ALA A 102 -7.70 -1.83 1.30
C ALA A 102 -7.56 -0.38 1.81
N ARG A 103 -6.96 0.51 1.02
CA ARG A 103 -6.82 1.92 1.37
C ARG A 103 -8.18 2.55 1.65
N GLN A 104 -9.13 2.42 0.72
CA GLN A 104 -10.48 2.98 0.87
C GLN A 104 -11.22 2.36 2.05
N ALA A 105 -11.09 1.05 2.25
CA ALA A 105 -11.69 0.36 3.40
C ALA A 105 -11.16 0.92 4.72
N ILE A 106 -9.84 1.08 4.88
CA ILE A 106 -9.20 1.60 6.09
C ILE A 106 -9.57 3.07 6.32
N GLU A 107 -9.53 3.91 5.29
CA GLU A 107 -9.87 5.34 5.38
C GLU A 107 -11.35 5.56 5.70
N SER A 108 -12.25 4.65 5.30
CA SER A 108 -13.68 4.73 5.62
C SER A 108 -14.01 4.44 7.09
N ARG A 109 -13.03 3.94 7.88
CA ARG A 109 -13.26 3.53 9.27
C ARG A 109 -12.99 4.69 10.24
N THR A 110 -13.97 4.99 11.07
CA THR A 110 -13.85 5.98 12.16
C THR A 110 -13.12 5.39 13.39
N ASN A 111 -13.31 4.11 13.64
CA ASN A 111 -12.72 3.42 14.79
C ASN A 111 -11.72 2.35 14.33
N LYS A 112 -10.62 2.23 15.06
CA LYS A 112 -9.64 1.17 14.84
C LYS A 112 -10.16 -0.14 15.44
N THR A 113 -10.13 -1.20 14.65
CA THR A 113 -10.50 -2.54 15.11
C THR A 113 -9.42 -3.14 16.00
N PRO A 114 -9.73 -4.16 16.81
CA PRO A 114 -8.71 -4.88 17.58
C PRO A 114 -7.56 -5.41 16.73
N ALA A 115 -7.83 -5.86 15.50
CA ALA A 115 -6.79 -6.34 14.58
C ALA A 115 -5.84 -5.21 14.17
N VAL A 116 -6.37 -4.02 13.83
CA VAL A 116 -5.56 -2.84 13.51
C VAL A 116 -4.73 -2.41 14.71
N LEU A 117 -5.32 -2.38 15.92
CA LEU A 117 -4.61 -2.00 17.14
C LEU A 117 -3.50 -3.00 17.46
N ALA A 118 -3.75 -4.30 17.36
CA ALA A 118 -2.74 -5.34 17.58
C ALA A 118 -1.59 -5.25 16.57
N TYR A 119 -1.89 -4.97 15.30
CA TYR A 119 -0.86 -4.72 14.28
C TYR A 119 0.00 -3.50 14.62
N MET A 120 -0.63 -2.37 14.99
CA MET A 120 0.08 -1.14 15.36
C MET A 120 0.92 -1.32 16.61
N ASP A 121 0.41 -2.03 17.63
CA ASP A 121 1.13 -2.35 18.85
C ASP A 121 2.37 -3.20 18.56
N SER A 122 2.19 -4.29 17.82
CA SER A 122 3.29 -5.17 17.40
C SER A 122 4.34 -4.41 16.57
N PHE A 123 3.92 -3.55 15.66
CA PHE A 123 4.82 -2.75 14.84
C PHE A 123 5.61 -1.73 15.68
N THR A 124 4.93 -1.02 16.58
CA THR A 124 5.53 -0.10 17.55
C THR A 124 6.54 -0.83 18.45
N GLY A 125 6.18 -2.04 18.88
CA GLY A 125 7.02 -2.89 19.74
C GLY A 125 8.40 -3.20 19.15
N MET A 126 8.52 -3.29 17.82
CA MET A 126 9.82 -3.52 17.17
C MET A 126 10.81 -2.36 17.40
N PHE A 127 10.34 -1.12 17.33
CA PHE A 127 11.19 0.05 17.62
C PHE A 127 11.54 0.14 19.10
N LEU A 128 10.56 -0.06 19.98
CA LEU A 128 10.81 -0.03 21.42
C LEU A 128 11.78 -1.11 21.87
N ALA A 129 11.65 -2.33 21.32
CA ALA A 129 12.60 -3.42 21.55
C ALA A 129 14.00 -3.11 21.00
N GLY A 130 14.09 -2.33 19.93
CA GLY A 130 15.33 -1.78 19.38
C GLY A 130 15.93 -0.62 20.19
N GLY A 131 15.32 -0.25 21.33
CA GLY A 131 15.82 0.79 22.24
C GLY A 131 15.39 2.22 21.88
N PHE A 132 14.50 2.40 20.93
CA PHE A 132 13.96 3.73 20.57
C PHE A 132 13.14 4.32 21.72
N SER A 133 13.26 5.62 21.94
CA SER A 133 12.39 6.32 22.88
C SER A 133 10.94 6.33 22.36
N VAL A 134 9.97 6.40 23.26
CA VAL A 134 8.54 6.51 22.90
C VAL A 134 8.29 7.74 22.02
N ASP A 135 8.97 8.86 22.32
CA ASP A 135 8.88 10.10 21.55
C ASP A 135 9.36 9.90 20.10
N LEU A 136 10.56 9.33 19.90
CA LEU A 136 11.06 9.03 18.57
C LEU A 136 10.19 8.00 17.84
N THR A 137 9.75 6.95 18.54
CA THR A 137 8.87 5.92 17.97
C THR A 137 7.58 6.52 17.42
N HIS A 138 6.98 7.47 18.14
CA HIS A 138 5.80 8.19 17.65
C HIS A 138 6.05 8.86 16.28
N HIS A 139 7.18 9.54 16.14
CA HIS A 139 7.51 10.25 14.89
C HIS A 139 7.88 9.33 13.74
N VAL A 140 8.62 8.24 14.00
CA VAL A 140 8.97 7.27 12.95
C VAL A 140 7.74 6.52 12.44
N MET A 141 6.75 6.25 13.29
CA MET A 141 5.47 5.66 12.88
C MET A 141 4.73 6.55 11.89
N HIS A 142 4.72 7.87 12.09
CA HIS A 142 4.13 8.82 11.15
C HIS A 142 4.89 8.87 9.82
N ALA A 143 6.22 8.85 9.86
CA ALA A 143 7.04 8.88 8.66
C ALA A 143 6.82 7.62 7.79
N ILE A 144 6.81 6.43 8.41
CA ILE A 144 6.52 5.17 7.71
C ILE A 144 5.07 5.16 7.18
N GLY A 145 4.11 5.59 8.01
CA GLY A 145 2.71 5.70 7.58
C GLY A 145 2.57 6.62 6.37
N GLY A 146 3.25 7.76 6.37
CA GLY A 146 3.30 8.66 5.22
C GLY A 146 3.89 8.01 3.98
N ARG A 147 4.93 7.17 4.11
CA ARG A 147 5.51 6.43 2.98
C ARG A 147 4.58 5.33 2.46
N MET A 148 3.91 4.59 3.35
CA MET A 148 2.98 3.51 2.99
C MET A 148 1.73 4.02 2.27
N TRP A 149 1.16 5.14 2.73
CA TRP A 149 -0.07 5.73 2.21
C TRP A 149 0.17 6.90 1.26
N GLY A 150 1.41 7.39 1.21
CA GLY A 150 1.79 8.54 0.41
C GLY A 150 1.79 8.22 -1.07
N PHE A 151 2.11 9.23 -1.79
CA PHE A 151 2.09 9.35 -3.22
C PHE A 151 2.96 8.26 -3.88
N THR A 152 2.30 7.32 -4.54
CA THR A 152 2.94 6.35 -5.45
C THR A 152 2.82 6.80 -6.91
N GLN A 153 2.15 7.93 -7.14
CA GLN A 153 1.96 8.48 -8.47
C GLN A 153 3.23 9.24 -8.86
N GLU A 154 3.92 8.79 -9.87
CA GLU A 154 5.00 9.55 -10.45
C GLU A 154 4.47 10.88 -11.02
N LEU A 155 5.29 11.94 -10.91
CA LEU A 155 4.91 13.29 -11.37
C LEU A 155 4.46 13.31 -12.85
N PHE A 156 4.75 12.24 -13.58
CA PHE A 156 4.57 12.13 -15.03
C PHE A 156 3.64 10.99 -15.47
N ASP A 157 3.13 10.21 -14.52
CA ASP A 157 2.11 9.19 -14.78
C ASP A 157 0.72 9.86 -14.87
N ALA A 158 0.53 10.66 -15.89
CA ALA A 158 -0.83 10.97 -16.29
C ALA A 158 -1.40 9.71 -16.94
N PRO A 159 -2.55 9.19 -16.46
CA PRO A 159 -3.23 8.15 -17.21
C PRO A 159 -3.45 8.69 -18.63
N ALA A 160 -2.96 7.98 -19.63
CA ALA A 160 -3.17 8.34 -21.02
C ALA A 160 -4.68 8.53 -21.20
N GLY A 161 -5.12 9.79 -21.37
CA GLY A 161 -6.52 10.05 -21.67
C GLY A 161 -6.91 9.27 -22.90
N PRO A 162 -8.20 8.95 -23.10
CA PRO A 162 -8.66 8.13 -24.23
C PRO A 162 -8.32 8.71 -25.63
N THR A 163 -7.72 9.90 -25.67
CA THR A 163 -7.29 10.61 -26.89
C THR A 163 -5.78 10.77 -27.02
N ALA A 164 -4.98 10.30 -26.05
CA ALA A 164 -3.53 10.35 -26.21
C ALA A 164 -3.07 9.23 -27.17
N PRO A 165 -2.25 9.54 -28.20
CA PRO A 165 -1.70 8.52 -29.07
C PRO A 165 -0.84 7.55 -28.25
N SER A 166 -0.98 6.26 -28.53
CA SER A 166 -0.10 5.24 -27.96
C SER A 166 1.36 5.58 -28.27
N PRO A 167 2.31 5.36 -27.37
CA PRO A 167 3.75 5.51 -27.69
C PRO A 167 4.20 4.78 -28.97
N ALA A 168 3.51 3.70 -29.32
CA ALA A 168 3.76 2.94 -30.54
C ALA A 168 3.27 3.64 -31.83
N GLU A 169 2.40 4.66 -31.72
CA GLU A 169 1.84 5.41 -32.84
C GLU A 169 2.67 6.67 -33.20
N ILE A 170 3.65 7.02 -32.38
CA ILE A 170 4.54 8.16 -32.62
C ILE A 170 5.78 7.70 -33.38
N SER A 171 6.06 8.32 -34.53
CA SER A 171 7.25 7.96 -35.30
C SER A 171 8.54 8.23 -34.51
N PRO A 172 9.63 7.47 -34.77
CA PRO A 172 10.93 7.71 -34.13
C PRO A 172 11.44 9.15 -34.30
N GLU A 173 11.22 9.76 -35.47
CA GLU A 173 11.64 11.14 -35.76
C GLU A 173 10.83 12.15 -34.94
N ALA A 174 9.51 11.97 -34.85
CA ALA A 174 8.65 12.83 -34.04
C ALA A 174 9.02 12.74 -32.55
N ARG A 175 9.34 11.53 -32.07
CA ARG A 175 9.80 11.30 -30.69
C ARG A 175 11.13 11.99 -30.42
N ALA A 176 12.12 11.90 -31.32
CA ALA A 176 13.37 12.58 -31.20
C ALA A 176 13.23 14.09 -31.17
N SER A 177 12.37 14.66 -32.05
CA SER A 177 12.10 16.10 -32.07
C SER A 177 11.41 16.57 -30.77
N MET A 178 10.46 15.80 -30.22
CA MET A 178 9.83 16.10 -28.95
C MET A 178 10.85 16.09 -27.80
N PHE A 179 11.75 15.11 -27.81
CA PHE A 179 12.82 15.02 -26.80
C PHE A 179 13.77 16.23 -26.89
N GLU A 180 14.23 16.61 -28.09
CA GLU A 180 15.08 17.79 -28.27
C GLU A 180 14.43 19.08 -27.77
N GLN A 181 13.14 19.28 -28.08
CA GLN A 181 12.39 20.43 -27.58
C GLN A 181 12.25 20.42 -26.05
N MET A 182 11.97 19.24 -25.47
CA MET A 182 11.91 19.09 -24.02
C MET A 182 13.29 19.35 -23.40
N ALA A 183 14.36 18.79 -23.96
CA ALA A 183 15.73 18.94 -23.44
C ALA A 183 16.19 20.40 -23.50
N ALA A 184 15.85 21.14 -24.57
CA ALA A 184 16.16 22.55 -24.68
C ALA A 184 15.44 23.40 -23.61
N ARG A 185 14.21 23.03 -23.26
CA ARG A 185 13.39 23.78 -22.31
C ARG A 185 13.59 23.32 -20.85
N TYR A 186 13.85 22.03 -20.65
CA TYR A 186 13.93 21.38 -19.36
C TYR A 186 15.18 20.47 -19.26
N PRO A 187 16.40 21.04 -19.28
CA PRO A 187 17.63 20.26 -19.39
C PRO A 187 17.85 19.30 -18.21
N ASN A 188 17.42 19.67 -17.02
CA ASN A 188 17.57 18.79 -15.84
C ASN A 188 16.63 17.57 -15.91
N ILE A 189 15.40 17.75 -16.40
CA ILE A 189 14.47 16.63 -16.61
C ILE A 189 15.02 15.70 -17.70
N ALA A 190 15.51 16.25 -18.80
CA ALA A 190 16.11 15.46 -19.87
C ALA A 190 17.33 14.66 -19.37
N ALA A 191 18.18 15.26 -18.54
CA ALA A 191 19.33 14.57 -17.95
C ALA A 191 18.90 13.37 -17.07
N ILE A 192 17.84 13.52 -16.27
CA ILE A 192 17.31 12.41 -15.47
C ILE A 192 16.72 11.35 -16.40
N ALA A 193 15.89 11.73 -17.36
CA ALA A 193 15.26 10.80 -18.29
C ALA A 193 16.26 9.98 -19.12
N THR A 194 17.45 10.54 -19.40
CA THR A 194 18.52 9.85 -20.14
C THR A 194 19.46 9.04 -19.25
N SER A 195 19.55 9.34 -17.96
CA SER A 195 20.42 8.61 -17.02
C SER A 195 19.84 7.27 -16.57
N MET A 196 18.53 7.11 -16.66
CA MET A 196 17.82 5.88 -16.32
C MET A 196 17.68 5.05 -17.60
N ASN A 197 18.21 3.83 -17.60
CA ASN A 197 17.98 2.86 -18.68
C ASN A 197 16.52 2.40 -18.67
N HIS A 198 15.62 3.23 -19.18
CA HIS A 198 14.25 2.83 -19.43
C HIS A 198 14.22 1.99 -20.69
N ASP A 199 14.02 0.71 -20.54
CA ASP A 199 14.12 -0.30 -21.62
C ASP A 199 12.94 -0.22 -22.61
N ASP A 200 11.97 0.67 -22.37
CA ASP A 200 10.73 0.80 -23.15
C ASP A 200 10.71 1.97 -24.14
N GLY A 201 11.82 2.73 -24.25
CA GLY A 201 11.93 3.89 -25.14
C GLY A 201 10.97 5.03 -24.80
N SER A 202 10.41 5.08 -23.58
CA SER A 202 9.59 6.22 -23.12
C SER A 202 10.51 7.39 -22.79
N VAL A 203 10.11 8.58 -23.23
CA VAL A 203 10.87 9.81 -23.01
C VAL A 203 10.62 10.36 -21.61
N VAL A 204 9.50 10.02 -21.00
CA VAL A 204 9.12 10.39 -19.64
C VAL A 204 8.03 9.40 -19.16
N GLY A 205 8.25 8.68 -18.06
CA GLY A 205 7.12 8.35 -17.22
C GLY A 205 6.55 6.94 -17.22
N HIS A 206 7.09 5.90 -17.88
CA HIS A 206 6.62 4.54 -17.68
C HIS A 206 7.74 3.53 -17.39
N GLY A 207 8.70 3.88 -16.55
CA GLY A 207 9.87 3.05 -16.43
C GLY A 207 10.57 3.04 -15.09
N CYS A 208 10.11 3.76 -14.08
CA CYS A 208 10.68 3.59 -12.76
C CYS A 208 10.20 2.28 -12.15
N ASP A 209 11.13 1.47 -11.66
CA ASP A 209 10.80 0.28 -10.87
C ASP A 209 10.19 0.73 -9.53
N ASP A 210 8.87 0.74 -9.44
CA ASP A 210 8.11 1.18 -8.26
C ASP A 210 8.52 0.39 -7.00
N GLN A 211 8.93 -0.86 -7.14
CA GLN A 211 9.45 -1.64 -6.03
C GLN A 211 10.82 -1.12 -5.58
N PHE A 212 11.72 -0.88 -6.52
CA PHE A 212 13.04 -0.32 -6.24
C PHE A 212 12.94 1.05 -5.58
N GLU A 213 12.11 1.95 -6.12
CA GLU A 213 11.92 3.31 -5.57
C GLU A 213 11.29 3.28 -4.17
N PHE A 214 10.39 2.31 -3.93
CA PHE A 214 9.84 2.13 -2.61
C PHE A 214 10.90 1.66 -1.62
N GLU A 215 11.68 0.65 -1.96
CA GLU A 215 12.74 0.10 -1.11
C GLU A 215 13.84 1.13 -0.86
N PHE A 216 14.28 1.85 -1.88
CA PHE A 216 15.25 2.93 -1.75
C PHE A 216 14.80 3.99 -0.72
N ALA A 217 13.57 4.47 -0.84
CA ALA A 217 13.05 5.46 0.09
C ALA A 217 12.83 4.88 1.50
N LEU A 218 12.43 3.61 1.62
CA LEU A 218 12.32 2.93 2.90
C LEU A 218 13.67 2.83 3.59
N ASP A 219 14.70 2.41 2.87
CA ASP A 219 16.07 2.25 3.41
C ASP A 219 16.63 3.60 3.87
N LEU A 220 16.41 4.69 3.11
CA LEU A 220 16.76 6.05 3.53
C LEU A 220 16.06 6.47 4.83
N LEU A 221 14.78 6.12 5.01
CA LEU A 221 14.04 6.40 6.25
C LEU A 221 14.62 5.61 7.41
N LEU A 222 14.88 4.32 7.22
CA LEU A 222 15.42 3.44 8.26
C LEU A 222 16.82 3.90 8.71
N ASP A 223 17.69 4.29 7.78
CA ASP A 223 19.00 4.88 8.07
C ASP A 223 18.88 6.21 8.83
N GLY A 224 17.91 7.03 8.43
CA GLY A 224 17.57 8.27 9.13
C GLY A 224 17.12 8.03 10.57
N PHE A 225 16.26 7.02 10.79
CA PHE A 225 15.77 6.67 12.12
C PHE A 225 16.89 6.14 13.02
N GLU A 226 17.76 5.26 12.50
CA GLU A 226 18.93 4.75 13.22
C GLU A 226 19.81 5.89 13.73
N ARG A 227 20.15 6.83 12.85
CA ARG A 227 20.95 8.02 13.19
C ARG A 227 20.28 8.87 14.27
N LEU A 228 18.97 9.11 14.17
CA LEU A 228 18.22 9.86 15.20
C LEU A 228 18.20 9.13 16.53
N HIS A 229 18.06 7.81 16.50
CA HIS A 229 18.13 6.97 17.71
C HIS A 229 19.50 7.06 18.37
N GLU A 230 20.60 6.87 17.63
CA GLU A 230 21.98 6.96 18.12
C GLU A 230 22.30 8.35 18.71
N GLN A 231 21.76 9.42 18.13
CA GLN A 231 21.93 10.79 18.61
C GLN A 231 21.07 11.13 19.84
N GLY A 232 20.22 10.20 20.30
CA GLY A 232 19.30 10.47 21.41
C GLY A 232 18.33 11.61 21.09
N TRP A 233 17.82 11.65 19.87
CA TRP A 233 16.90 12.68 19.40
C TRP A 233 15.62 12.74 20.25
N SER A 234 15.12 13.95 20.48
CA SER A 234 13.80 14.18 21.10
C SER A 234 13.11 15.40 20.49
N SER A 235 11.78 15.33 20.42
CA SER A 235 10.93 16.42 19.88
C SER A 235 11.05 17.71 20.72
N ALA A 236 11.30 17.60 22.00
CA ALA A 236 11.48 18.75 22.90
C ALA A 236 12.71 19.58 22.53
N ARG A 237 13.79 18.96 22.02
CA ARG A 237 14.98 19.65 21.55
C ARG A 237 14.82 20.20 20.12
N ALA A 238 14.00 19.55 19.31
CA ALA A 238 13.78 19.93 17.91
C ALA A 238 12.78 21.08 17.73
N LYS A 239 11.96 21.39 18.75
CA LYS A 239 11.04 22.53 18.78
C LYS A 239 11.58 23.60 19.71
N PRO A 240 12.51 24.49 19.29
CA PRO A 240 12.87 25.64 20.09
C PRO A 240 11.65 26.56 20.19
N GLY A 241 11.04 26.64 21.40
CA GLY A 241 10.15 27.72 21.81
C GLY A 241 9.07 28.17 20.84
N ARG A 242 7.92 27.46 20.79
CA ARG A 242 6.65 28.15 20.57
C ARG A 242 6.23 28.75 21.91
N THR A 243 6.72 29.98 22.19
CA THR A 243 6.13 30.91 23.15
C THR A 243 4.95 31.59 22.49
#